data_4c036debfa209e18ad3e7d8a0d031391
#
_entry.id   4c036debfa209e18ad3e7d8a0d031391
#
_cell.length_a   1.000
_cell.length_b   1.000
_cell.length_c   1.000
_cell.angle_alpha   90.00
_cell.angle_beta   90.00
_cell.angle_gamma   90.00
#
_symmetry.space_group_name_H-M   'P 1'
#
loop_
_entity.id
_entity.type
_entity.pdbx_description
1 polymer ?
#
loop_
_entity_poly.entity_id
_entity_poly.type
_entity_poly.pdbx_seq_one_letter_code
_entity_poly.pdbx_strand_id
1 'polypeptide(L)'
;KQVFMKNLFLLLAIVTFNLSFSQQWKEMANDININLYDVVAEAEAYFENIDITKKGSGWKAYQRWLYENEPKYYPSGVRNNVKSDFVSKEYKEFLSKSSLTNKSGFENGWEELGPYYIEEVTGHYAVGLGRIESFYTDLNNENRIFLGSRSGGFWKTLDGGETWENTTDFLFASGVNTIAVSPENPERVLINVRNSYNGTTHGIYESLDGGDTWSITNFNPDNLNWGGLGTNNRIYKIMYHPTIPNLVFAGTSEGLFRSNNNFES
;
A
#
# COMPACT_ATOMS: atom_id res chain seq x y z
N LYS A 1 -30.63 46.17 -24.10
CA LYS A 1 -29.71 45.07 -24.42
C LYS A 1 -28.44 45.13 -23.54
N GLN A 2 -27.80 46.29 -23.40
CA GLN A 2 -26.52 46.44 -22.66
C GLN A 2 -26.66 46.18 -21.15
N VAL A 3 -27.76 46.60 -20.53
CA VAL A 3 -28.05 46.35 -19.09
C VAL A 3 -28.33 44.89 -18.82
N PHE A 4 -29.02 44.21 -19.73
CA PHE A 4 -29.32 42.76 -19.62
C PHE A 4 -28.05 41.93 -19.71
N MET A 5 -27.13 42.24 -20.61
CA MET A 5 -25.84 41.58 -20.70
C MET A 5 -24.96 41.79 -19.47
N LYS A 6 -24.91 43.01 -18.90
CA LYS A 6 -24.17 43.28 -17.66
C LYS A 6 -24.68 42.44 -16.49
N ASN A 7 -26.00 42.34 -16.33
CA ASN A 7 -26.61 41.55 -15.25
C ASN A 7 -26.41 40.06 -15.48
N LEU A 8 -26.40 39.58 -16.73
CA LEU A 8 -26.11 38.20 -17.06
C LEU A 8 -24.66 37.81 -16.75
N PHE A 9 -23.69 38.70 -17.06
CA PHE A 9 -22.28 38.53 -16.71
C PHE A 9 -22.05 38.54 -15.20
N LEU A 10 -22.75 39.40 -14.45
CA LEU A 10 -22.67 39.45 -13.01
C LEU A 10 -23.25 38.17 -12.37
N LEU A 11 -24.36 37.67 -12.89
CA LEU A 11 -24.97 36.41 -12.44
C LEU A 11 -24.06 35.21 -12.75
N LEU A 12 -23.45 35.17 -13.92
CA LEU A 12 -22.50 34.14 -14.32
C LEU A 12 -21.24 34.16 -13.44
N ALA A 13 -20.71 35.33 -13.12
CA ALA A 13 -19.56 35.51 -12.23
C ALA A 13 -19.87 35.07 -10.79
N ILE A 14 -21.07 35.35 -10.28
CA ILE A 14 -21.48 34.89 -8.95
C ILE A 14 -21.65 33.36 -8.91
N VAL A 15 -22.18 32.75 -9.97
CA VAL A 15 -22.35 31.28 -10.06
C VAL A 15 -20.99 30.59 -10.19
N THR A 16 -20.05 31.14 -10.97
CA THR A 16 -18.71 30.55 -11.10
C THR A 16 -17.89 30.71 -9.82
N PHE A 17 -18.06 31.82 -9.07
CA PHE A 17 -17.38 32.02 -7.80
C PHE A 17 -17.82 31.02 -6.72
N ASN A 18 -19.12 30.68 -6.68
CA ASN A 18 -19.62 29.68 -5.72
C ASN A 18 -19.23 28.23 -6.07
N LEU A 19 -18.94 27.92 -7.34
CA LEU A 19 -18.48 26.60 -7.75
C LEU A 19 -17.01 26.33 -7.39
N SER A 20 -16.21 27.39 -7.20
CA SER A 20 -14.78 27.26 -6.91
C SER A 20 -14.46 26.91 -5.44
N PHE A 21 -15.36 27.20 -4.51
CA PHE A 21 -15.15 26.94 -3.08
C PHE A 21 -15.56 25.55 -2.61
N SER A 22 -16.15 24.71 -3.49
CA SER A 22 -16.93 23.57 -2.98
C SER A 22 -16.12 22.35 -2.55
N GLN A 23 -14.81 22.27 -2.78
CA GLN A 23 -14.03 21.07 -2.41
C GLN A 23 -12.51 21.31 -2.19
N GLN A 24 -12.08 22.52 -1.88
CA GLN A 24 -10.66 22.85 -1.73
C GLN A 24 -9.95 21.95 -0.70
N TRP A 25 -10.59 21.65 0.42
CA TRP A 25 -10.03 20.76 1.43
C TRP A 25 -9.68 19.35 0.90
N LYS A 26 -10.41 18.85 -0.12
CA LYS A 26 -10.12 17.54 -0.73
C LYS A 26 -8.86 17.59 -1.60
N GLU A 27 -8.66 18.68 -2.32
CA GLU A 27 -7.43 18.89 -3.08
C GLU A 27 -6.24 19.00 -2.14
N MET A 28 -6.39 19.79 -1.06
CA MET A 28 -5.39 19.89 -0.01
C MET A 28 -5.13 18.56 0.69
N ALA A 29 -6.16 17.75 0.93
CA ALA A 29 -6.04 16.42 1.53
C ALA A 29 -5.22 15.45 0.65
N ASN A 30 -5.22 15.64 -0.66
CA ASN A 30 -4.44 14.84 -1.61
C ASN A 30 -3.00 15.32 -1.77
N ASP A 31 -2.69 16.58 -1.40
CA ASP A 31 -1.32 17.09 -1.43
C ASP A 31 -0.63 16.82 -0.08
N ILE A 32 0.34 15.90 -0.09
CA ILE A 32 1.08 15.50 1.10
C ILE A 32 1.97 16.60 1.68
N ASN A 33 2.30 17.64 0.90
CA ASN A 33 3.10 18.77 1.37
C ASN A 33 2.30 19.77 2.20
N ILE A 34 0.96 19.68 2.16
CA ILE A 34 0.09 20.52 2.99
C ILE A 34 -0.01 19.90 4.38
N ASN A 35 0.16 20.71 5.41
CA ASN A 35 0.03 20.28 6.81
C ASN A 35 -1.39 19.73 7.06
N LEU A 36 -1.49 18.68 7.88
CA LEU A 36 -2.78 18.06 8.24
C LEU A 36 -3.76 19.10 8.82
N TYR A 37 -3.28 19.93 9.73
CA TYR A 37 -4.14 20.89 10.42
C TYR A 37 -4.61 22.03 9.54
N ASP A 38 -3.88 22.35 8.46
CA ASP A 38 -4.37 23.31 7.44
C ASP A 38 -5.53 22.69 6.64
N VAL A 39 -5.45 21.39 6.33
CA VAL A 39 -6.55 20.65 5.69
C VAL A 39 -7.77 20.59 6.60
N VAL A 40 -7.54 20.35 7.90
CA VAL A 40 -8.61 20.30 8.91
C VAL A 40 -9.30 21.65 9.01
N ALA A 41 -8.55 22.74 9.13
CA ALA A 41 -9.10 24.09 9.22
C ALA A 41 -9.98 24.45 8.00
N GLU A 42 -9.50 24.13 6.79
CA GLU A 42 -10.26 24.37 5.56
C GLU A 42 -11.52 23.50 5.47
N ALA A 43 -11.42 22.23 5.90
CA ALA A 43 -12.57 21.32 5.93
C ALA A 43 -13.62 21.78 6.94
N GLU A 44 -13.23 22.17 8.14
CA GLU A 44 -14.14 22.68 9.19
C GLU A 44 -14.84 23.94 8.72
N ALA A 45 -14.13 24.90 8.16
CA ALA A 45 -14.71 26.12 7.57
C ALA A 45 -15.73 25.81 6.45
N TYR A 46 -15.43 24.82 5.61
CA TYR A 46 -16.38 24.35 4.60
C TYR A 46 -17.64 23.77 5.22
N PHE A 47 -17.52 22.90 6.26
CA PHE A 47 -18.65 22.23 6.88
C PHE A 47 -19.48 23.11 7.82
N GLU A 48 -18.97 24.26 8.28
CA GLU A 48 -19.78 25.23 9.04
C GLU A 48 -21.05 25.68 8.30
N ASN A 49 -20.96 25.72 6.96
CA ASN A 49 -22.06 26.16 6.10
C ASN A 49 -22.85 25.02 5.46
N ILE A 50 -22.59 23.77 5.85
CA ILE A 50 -23.21 22.57 5.28
C ILE A 50 -24.04 21.85 6.33
N ASP A 51 -25.25 21.44 5.94
CA ASP A 51 -26.05 20.53 6.77
C ASP A 51 -25.42 19.14 6.77
N ILE A 52 -24.59 18.89 7.77
CA ILE A 52 -23.82 17.64 7.92
C ILE A 52 -24.70 16.39 8.11
N THR A 53 -25.99 16.56 8.45
CA THR A 53 -26.93 15.46 8.65
C THR A 53 -27.46 14.90 7.32
N LYS A 54 -27.40 15.69 6.26
CA LYS A 54 -27.86 15.27 4.93
C LYS A 54 -26.99 14.18 4.34
N LYS A 55 -27.66 13.20 3.72
CA LYS A 55 -26.99 12.19 2.91
C LYS A 55 -26.24 12.88 1.75
N GLY A 56 -24.95 12.57 1.62
CA GLY A 56 -24.12 13.16 0.56
C GLY A 56 -23.44 14.48 0.93
N SER A 57 -23.57 14.97 2.17
CA SER A 57 -22.88 16.16 2.67
C SER A 57 -21.35 16.07 2.57
N GLY A 58 -20.78 14.86 2.56
CA GLY A 58 -19.33 14.62 2.60
C GLY A 58 -18.74 14.54 4.00
N TRP A 59 -19.50 14.91 5.04
CA TRP A 59 -19.04 14.93 6.44
C TRP A 59 -18.47 13.59 6.91
N LYS A 60 -19.18 12.48 6.64
CA LYS A 60 -18.69 11.15 7.04
C LYS A 60 -17.39 10.75 6.35
N ALA A 61 -17.19 11.20 5.12
CA ALA A 61 -15.95 10.94 4.38
C ALA A 61 -14.78 11.73 4.98
N TYR A 62 -15.00 13.01 5.32
CA TYR A 62 -14.04 13.84 6.04
C TYR A 62 -13.67 13.25 7.41
N GLN A 63 -14.65 12.85 8.22
CA GLN A 63 -14.40 12.28 9.54
C GLN A 63 -13.58 10.97 9.48
N ARG A 64 -13.83 10.11 8.49
CA ARG A 64 -13.00 8.90 8.26
C ARG A 64 -11.59 9.27 7.87
N TRP A 65 -11.44 10.20 6.95
CA TRP A 65 -10.13 10.67 6.53
C TRP A 65 -9.34 11.26 7.71
N LEU A 66 -9.96 12.09 8.53
CA LEU A 66 -9.34 12.66 9.72
C LEU A 66 -8.94 11.56 10.73
N TYR A 67 -9.85 10.67 11.07
CA TYR A 67 -9.60 9.55 11.98
C TYR A 67 -8.42 8.68 11.53
N GLU A 68 -8.26 8.45 10.24
CA GLU A 68 -7.17 7.66 9.69
C GLU A 68 -5.83 8.39 9.65
N ASN A 69 -5.86 9.72 9.54
CA ASN A 69 -4.63 10.50 9.30
C ASN A 69 -4.09 11.22 10.54
N GLU A 70 -4.95 11.71 11.41
CA GLU A 70 -4.53 12.47 12.58
C GLU A 70 -3.53 11.69 13.46
N PRO A 71 -3.73 10.41 13.82
CA PRO A 71 -2.77 9.67 14.63
C PRO A 71 -1.40 9.49 13.98
N LYS A 72 -1.33 9.49 12.64
CA LYS A 72 -0.09 9.31 11.89
C LYS A 72 0.80 10.54 11.91
N TYR A 73 0.20 11.74 11.99
CA TYR A 73 0.90 13.01 11.81
C TYR A 73 0.92 13.89 13.07
N TYR A 74 0.27 13.42 14.15
CA TYR A 74 0.31 14.11 15.45
C TYR A 74 1.73 14.09 16.04
N PRO A 75 2.20 15.16 16.73
CA PRO A 75 1.49 16.43 16.94
C PRO A 75 1.78 17.49 15.86
N SER A 76 2.73 17.26 14.97
CA SER A 76 3.24 18.30 14.04
C SER A 76 2.31 18.60 12.87
N GLY A 77 1.46 17.64 12.50
CA GLY A 77 0.65 17.70 11.28
C GLY A 77 1.43 17.58 9.97
N VAL A 78 2.77 17.39 10.03
CA VAL A 78 3.62 17.27 8.84
C VAL A 78 3.43 15.90 8.21
N ARG A 79 3.00 15.87 6.93
CA ARG A 79 2.60 14.64 6.25
C ARG A 79 3.67 14.03 5.35
N ASN A 80 4.59 14.81 4.86
CA ASN A 80 5.63 14.38 3.93
C ASN A 80 6.90 13.80 4.59
N ASN A 81 6.92 13.66 5.91
CA ASN A 81 8.04 13.10 6.66
C ASN A 81 7.81 11.64 7.10
N VAL A 82 6.61 11.09 6.89
CA VAL A 82 6.30 9.70 7.23
C VAL A 82 6.70 8.81 6.06
N LYS A 83 7.70 7.97 6.29
CA LYS A 83 8.20 7.02 5.29
C LYS A 83 7.24 5.85 5.11
N SER A 84 7.25 5.24 3.91
CA SER A 84 6.37 4.11 3.57
C SER A 84 6.62 2.89 4.47
N ASP A 85 7.83 2.70 4.96
CA ASP A 85 8.23 1.60 5.84
C ASP A 85 8.19 1.96 7.35
N PHE A 86 7.67 3.15 7.71
CA PHE A 86 7.63 3.65 9.08
C PHE A 86 7.01 2.64 10.06
N VAL A 87 5.82 2.13 9.74
CA VAL A 87 5.09 1.22 10.64
C VAL A 87 5.88 -0.08 10.86
N SER A 88 6.50 -0.64 9.83
CA SER A 88 7.29 -1.85 9.96
C SER A 88 8.58 -1.63 10.79
N LYS A 89 9.20 -0.45 10.67
CA LYS A 89 10.35 -0.09 11.49
C LYS A 89 9.98 0.07 12.96
N GLU A 90 8.92 0.80 13.26
CA GLU A 90 8.43 0.98 14.63
C GLU A 90 8.07 -0.37 15.28
N TYR A 91 7.45 -1.28 14.53
CA TYR A 91 7.11 -2.61 15.03
C TYR A 91 8.36 -3.46 15.31
N LYS A 92 9.34 -3.45 14.41
CA LYS A 92 10.62 -4.13 14.65
C LYS A 92 11.32 -3.58 15.89
N GLU A 93 11.31 -2.26 16.07
CA GLU A 93 11.85 -1.63 17.27
C GLU A 93 11.08 -2.02 18.52
N PHE A 94 9.75 -2.03 18.46
CA PHE A 94 8.89 -2.52 19.55
C PHE A 94 9.24 -3.98 19.92
N LEU A 95 9.32 -4.88 18.95
CA LEU A 95 9.70 -6.27 19.20
C LEU A 95 11.08 -6.40 19.81
N SER A 96 12.06 -5.62 19.37
CA SER A 96 13.42 -5.65 19.91
C SER A 96 13.50 -5.20 21.38
N LYS A 97 12.59 -4.35 21.81
CA LYS A 97 12.49 -3.84 23.19
C LYS A 97 11.56 -4.68 24.07
N SER A 98 10.67 -5.47 23.46
CA SER A 98 9.72 -6.28 24.21
C SER A 98 10.33 -7.64 24.52
N SER A 99 10.16 -8.11 25.74
CA SER A 99 10.49 -9.50 26.13
C SER A 99 9.60 -10.55 25.46
N LEU A 100 8.77 -10.13 24.50
CA LEU A 100 7.84 -10.96 23.74
C LEU A 100 8.50 -11.75 22.60
N THR A 101 9.80 -11.51 22.33
CA THR A 101 10.55 -12.19 21.26
C THR A 101 10.63 -13.71 21.35
N ASN A 102 10.23 -14.30 22.47
CA ASN A 102 10.22 -15.77 22.68
C ASN A 102 8.82 -16.35 22.92
N LYS A 103 7.77 -15.59 22.67
CA LYS A 103 6.42 -16.12 22.79
C LYS A 103 5.95 -16.66 21.45
N SER A 104 6.46 -17.84 21.11
CA SER A 104 5.80 -18.70 20.14
C SER A 104 4.49 -19.18 20.77
N GLY A 105 3.37 -18.77 20.18
CA GLY A 105 2.07 -19.21 20.62
C GLY A 105 1.53 -18.40 21.81
N PHE A 106 0.27 -18.33 21.86
CA PHE A 106 -0.54 -17.69 22.87
C PHE A 106 -0.41 -18.40 24.24
N GLU A 107 0.68 -18.15 24.97
CA GLU A 107 0.93 -18.74 26.31
C GLU A 107 -0.21 -18.48 27.33
N ASN A 108 -1.22 -17.70 26.96
CA ASN A 108 -2.36 -17.35 27.80
C ASN A 108 -3.61 -18.20 27.52
N GLY A 109 -3.45 -19.40 26.97
CA GLY A 109 -4.58 -20.30 26.70
C GLY A 109 -5.42 -19.92 25.49
N TRP A 110 -4.90 -19.06 24.62
CA TRP A 110 -5.49 -18.80 23.30
C TRP A 110 -5.00 -19.87 22.34
N GLU A 111 -5.90 -20.42 21.55
CA GLU A 111 -5.60 -21.31 20.44
C GLU A 111 -6.25 -20.79 19.17
N GLU A 112 -5.66 -21.07 18.04
CA GLU A 112 -6.21 -20.70 16.75
C GLU A 112 -7.36 -21.65 16.40
N LEU A 113 -8.57 -21.09 16.26
CA LEU A 113 -9.77 -21.88 15.96
C LEU A 113 -10.10 -21.93 14.47
N GLY A 114 -9.27 -21.32 13.62
CA GLY A 114 -9.57 -21.19 12.19
C GLY A 114 -10.50 -20.02 11.88
N PRO A 115 -11.21 -20.05 10.75
CA PRO A 115 -11.31 -21.15 9.79
C PRO A 115 -10.08 -21.32 8.90
N TYR A 116 -9.71 -22.56 8.62
CA TYR A 116 -8.60 -22.90 7.72
C TYR A 116 -9.07 -23.14 6.28
N TYR A 117 -10.34 -23.49 6.11
CA TYR A 117 -11.00 -23.63 4.82
C TYR A 117 -12.51 -23.43 4.98
N ILE A 118 -13.22 -23.29 3.87
CA ILE A 118 -14.69 -23.16 3.83
C ILE A 118 -15.24 -24.41 3.17
N GLU A 119 -16.00 -25.22 3.90
CA GLU A 119 -16.55 -26.49 3.40
C GLU A 119 -17.67 -26.28 2.37
N GLU A 120 -18.54 -25.29 2.61
CA GLU A 120 -19.65 -24.97 1.74
C GLU A 120 -19.47 -23.60 1.12
N VAL A 121 -19.20 -23.55 -0.17
CA VAL A 121 -19.09 -22.32 -0.95
C VAL A 121 -20.18 -22.23 -2.01
N THR A 122 -20.66 -21.05 -2.28
CA THR A 122 -21.58 -20.83 -3.38
C THR A 122 -20.88 -21.07 -4.72
N GLY A 123 -21.56 -21.69 -5.65
CA GLY A 123 -21.17 -22.44 -6.84
C GLY A 123 -20.07 -21.92 -7.77
N HIS A 124 -19.42 -20.79 -7.50
CA HIS A 124 -18.32 -20.28 -8.33
C HIS A 124 -17.10 -19.83 -7.51
N TYR A 125 -17.08 -20.11 -6.22
CA TYR A 125 -15.94 -19.88 -5.34
C TYR A 125 -15.19 -21.18 -5.03
N ALA A 126 -13.88 -21.09 -4.87
CA ALA A 126 -13.07 -22.20 -4.36
C ALA A 126 -13.11 -22.23 -2.84
N VAL A 127 -12.88 -23.41 -2.26
CA VAL A 127 -12.85 -23.62 -0.81
C VAL A 127 -11.67 -22.94 -0.10
N GLY A 128 -10.69 -22.43 -0.85
CA GLY A 128 -9.52 -21.72 -0.30
C GLY A 128 -9.86 -20.37 0.30
N LEU A 129 -9.16 -20.01 1.37
CA LEU A 129 -9.32 -18.73 2.07
C LEU A 129 -8.48 -17.59 1.48
N GLY A 130 -7.61 -17.87 0.51
CA GLY A 130 -6.68 -16.90 -0.07
C GLY A 130 -6.75 -16.82 -1.59
N ARG A 131 -6.27 -15.71 -2.14
CA ARG A 131 -6.10 -15.52 -3.57
C ARG A 131 -4.63 -15.38 -3.91
N ILE A 132 -4.12 -16.30 -4.72
CA ILE A 132 -2.76 -16.23 -5.26
C ILE A 132 -2.78 -15.33 -6.49
N GLU A 133 -1.87 -14.35 -6.55
CA GLU A 133 -1.71 -13.41 -7.67
C GLU A 133 -0.39 -13.59 -8.41
N SER A 134 0.60 -14.14 -7.75
CA SER A 134 1.87 -14.50 -8.38
C SER A 134 2.44 -15.77 -7.79
N PHE A 135 3.20 -16.48 -8.58
CA PHE A 135 3.97 -17.63 -8.13
C PHE A 135 5.30 -17.71 -8.88
N TYR A 136 6.25 -18.35 -8.28
CA TYR A 136 7.53 -18.71 -8.84
C TYR A 136 7.85 -20.16 -8.48
N THR A 137 8.39 -20.89 -9.43
CA THR A 137 8.95 -22.24 -9.22
C THR A 137 10.40 -22.23 -9.68
N ASP A 138 11.30 -22.76 -8.86
CA ASP A 138 12.72 -22.84 -9.23
C ASP A 138 12.92 -23.99 -10.23
N LEU A 139 13.49 -23.67 -11.39
CA LEU A 139 13.74 -24.65 -12.44
C LEU A 139 14.80 -25.70 -12.07
N ASN A 140 15.66 -25.40 -11.08
CA ASN A 140 16.74 -26.26 -10.62
C ASN A 140 16.41 -26.97 -9.30
N ASN A 141 15.32 -26.58 -8.62
CA ASN A 141 14.87 -27.16 -7.37
C ASN A 141 13.34 -27.13 -7.29
N GLU A 142 12.71 -28.22 -7.68
CA GLU A 142 11.24 -28.37 -7.72
C GLU A 142 10.56 -28.20 -6.35
N ASN A 143 11.31 -28.38 -5.27
CA ASN A 143 10.80 -28.20 -3.92
C ASN A 143 10.69 -26.73 -3.51
N ARG A 144 11.33 -25.81 -4.27
CA ARG A 144 11.34 -24.39 -3.96
C ARG A 144 10.26 -23.66 -4.75
N ILE A 145 9.21 -23.25 -4.04
CA ILE A 145 8.08 -22.54 -4.63
C ILE A 145 7.78 -21.28 -3.80
N PHE A 146 7.54 -20.17 -4.47
CA PHE A 146 7.12 -18.92 -3.84
C PHE A 146 5.73 -18.51 -4.32
N LEU A 147 4.91 -18.00 -3.41
CA LEU A 147 3.58 -17.50 -3.70
C LEU A 147 3.43 -16.06 -3.22
N GLY A 148 2.80 -15.24 -4.03
CA GLY A 148 2.33 -13.92 -3.66
C GLY A 148 0.82 -13.90 -3.55
N SER A 149 0.32 -13.58 -2.36
CA SER A 149 -1.12 -13.51 -2.09
C SER A 149 -1.62 -12.07 -2.10
N ARG A 150 -2.86 -11.87 -2.54
CA ARG A 150 -3.49 -10.55 -2.60
C ARG A 150 -3.50 -9.83 -1.24
N SER A 151 -3.74 -10.57 -0.17
CA SER A 151 -3.91 -10.04 1.20
C SER A 151 -3.20 -10.86 2.27
N GLY A 152 -2.44 -11.89 1.88
CA GLY A 152 -1.71 -12.76 2.79
C GLY A 152 -0.18 -12.70 2.61
N GLY A 153 0.34 -11.69 1.92
CA GLY A 153 1.78 -11.49 1.78
C GLY A 153 2.50 -12.50 0.89
N PHE A 154 3.77 -12.71 1.20
CA PHE A 154 4.66 -13.65 0.53
C PHE A 154 4.74 -14.95 1.33
N TRP A 155 4.64 -16.06 0.61
CA TRP A 155 4.74 -17.41 1.15
C TRP A 155 5.79 -18.19 0.41
N LYS A 156 6.53 -19.01 1.10
CA LYS A 156 7.51 -19.92 0.53
C LYS A 156 7.36 -21.34 1.06
N THR A 157 7.74 -22.28 0.23
CA THR A 157 7.99 -23.69 0.60
C THR A 157 9.35 -24.12 0.08
N LEU A 158 10.00 -25.02 0.79
CA LEU A 158 11.26 -25.65 0.40
C LEU A 158 11.13 -27.18 0.34
N ASP A 159 9.92 -27.70 0.50
CA ASP A 159 9.56 -29.13 0.54
C ASP A 159 8.48 -29.51 -0.50
N GLY A 160 8.34 -28.71 -1.57
CA GLY A 160 7.40 -29.00 -2.65
C GLY A 160 5.94 -28.70 -2.30
N GLY A 161 5.69 -27.93 -1.24
CA GLY A 161 4.35 -27.50 -0.83
C GLY A 161 3.76 -28.27 0.32
N GLU A 162 4.54 -29.16 0.96
CA GLU A 162 4.09 -29.88 2.17
C GLU A 162 3.92 -28.90 3.33
N THR A 163 4.86 -27.96 3.50
CA THR A 163 4.78 -26.88 4.49
C THR A 163 4.98 -25.51 3.85
N TRP A 164 4.35 -24.49 4.42
CA TRP A 164 4.41 -23.13 3.94
C TRP A 164 4.74 -22.14 5.06
N GLU A 165 5.63 -21.22 4.77
CA GLU A 165 6.04 -20.14 5.68
C GLU A 165 5.69 -18.78 5.11
N ASN A 166 5.08 -17.90 5.93
CA ASN A 166 4.91 -16.47 5.62
C ASN A 166 6.05 -15.67 6.24
N THR A 167 6.72 -14.86 5.44
CA THR A 167 7.86 -14.07 5.92
C THR A 167 7.63 -12.56 5.82
N THR A 168 6.41 -12.12 5.51
CA THR A 168 6.08 -10.70 5.29
C THR A 168 5.07 -10.11 6.26
N ASP A 169 4.60 -10.85 7.25
CA ASP A 169 3.57 -10.39 8.19
C ASP A 169 3.98 -9.13 8.96
N PHE A 170 5.29 -8.97 9.23
CA PHE A 170 5.83 -7.79 9.90
C PHE A 170 5.89 -6.52 9.02
N LEU A 171 5.65 -6.61 7.71
CA LEU A 171 5.69 -5.47 6.81
C LEU A 171 4.41 -4.61 6.88
N PHE A 172 3.36 -5.09 7.53
CA PHE A 172 2.05 -4.44 7.66
C PHE A 172 1.39 -4.04 6.33
N ALA A 173 1.93 -4.53 5.22
CA ALA A 173 1.38 -4.39 3.91
C ALA A 173 0.90 -5.76 3.48
N SER A 174 -0.36 -5.87 3.21
CA SER A 174 -1.06 -7.15 3.20
C SER A 174 -1.02 -7.89 1.87
N GLY A 175 -0.40 -7.33 0.81
CA GLY A 175 -0.44 -7.97 -0.50
C GLY A 175 0.89 -8.01 -1.23
N VAL A 176 1.14 -9.16 -1.89
CA VAL A 176 2.25 -9.35 -2.84
C VAL A 176 1.66 -9.83 -4.16
N ASN A 177 1.77 -9.00 -5.21
CA ASN A 177 1.19 -9.31 -6.52
C ASN A 177 2.21 -9.69 -7.59
N THR A 178 3.48 -9.52 -7.32
CA THR A 178 4.55 -9.90 -8.25
C THR A 178 5.79 -10.31 -7.49
N ILE A 179 6.43 -11.37 -7.98
CA ILE A 179 7.66 -11.94 -7.47
C ILE A 179 8.63 -12.00 -8.67
N ALA A 180 9.88 -11.61 -8.46
CA ALA A 180 10.95 -11.78 -9.42
C ALA A 180 12.19 -12.31 -8.70
N VAL A 181 12.66 -13.47 -9.13
CA VAL A 181 13.87 -14.11 -8.60
C VAL A 181 15.01 -13.88 -9.56
N SER A 182 16.17 -13.52 -9.04
CA SER A 182 17.37 -13.29 -9.87
C SER A 182 17.81 -14.61 -10.54
N PRO A 183 18.02 -14.60 -11.87
CA PRO A 183 18.50 -15.80 -12.58
C PRO A 183 19.90 -16.26 -12.15
N GLU A 184 20.72 -15.34 -11.64
CA GLU A 184 22.10 -15.63 -11.23
C GLU A 184 22.23 -15.98 -9.76
N ASN A 185 21.36 -15.43 -8.93
CA ASN A 185 21.35 -15.69 -7.49
C ASN A 185 19.92 -15.94 -7.02
N PRO A 186 19.50 -17.20 -6.91
CA PRO A 186 18.16 -17.55 -6.48
C PRO A 186 17.80 -17.09 -5.05
N GLU A 187 18.81 -16.71 -4.24
CA GLU A 187 18.57 -16.13 -2.91
C GLU A 187 18.12 -14.65 -2.99
N ARG A 188 18.38 -13.99 -4.13
CA ARG A 188 17.92 -12.63 -4.37
C ARG A 188 16.52 -12.63 -4.96
N VAL A 189 15.58 -12.17 -4.17
CA VAL A 189 14.15 -12.11 -4.53
C VAL A 189 13.64 -10.68 -4.42
N LEU A 190 12.91 -10.21 -5.42
CA LEU A 190 12.21 -8.94 -5.40
C LEU A 190 10.70 -9.18 -5.35
N ILE A 191 10.02 -8.44 -4.51
CA ILE A 191 8.54 -8.43 -4.43
C ILE A 191 8.00 -7.01 -4.45
N ASN A 192 6.83 -6.82 -5.02
CA ASN A 192 6.04 -5.62 -4.77
C ASN A 192 5.11 -5.84 -3.60
N VAL A 193 5.28 -5.03 -2.58
CA VAL A 193 4.40 -4.99 -1.42
C VAL A 193 3.35 -3.90 -1.62
N ARG A 194 2.09 -4.25 -1.41
CA ARG A 194 0.98 -3.34 -1.74
C ARG A 194 -0.16 -3.43 -0.74
N ASN A 195 -0.98 -2.39 -0.75
CA ASN A 195 -2.26 -2.40 -0.06
C ASN A 195 -3.22 -3.38 -0.75
N SER A 196 -3.78 -4.32 0.01
CA SER A 196 -4.69 -5.36 -0.51
C SER A 196 -6.02 -4.80 -1.02
N TYR A 197 -6.49 -3.71 -0.47
CA TYR A 197 -7.78 -3.11 -0.81
C TYR A 197 -7.73 -2.35 -2.13
N ASN A 198 -6.83 -1.39 -2.27
CA ASN A 198 -6.79 -0.50 -3.43
C ASN A 198 -5.64 -0.79 -4.41
N GLY A 199 -4.69 -1.66 -4.04
CA GLY A 199 -3.55 -2.05 -4.86
C GLY A 199 -2.42 -1.02 -4.92
N THR A 200 -2.47 0.04 -4.12
CA THR A 200 -1.40 1.04 -4.02
C THR A 200 -0.12 0.37 -3.53
N THR A 201 0.99 0.63 -4.21
CA THR A 201 2.29 0.07 -3.83
C THR A 201 2.86 0.75 -2.59
N HIS A 202 3.52 -0.05 -1.76
CA HIS A 202 4.42 0.41 -0.69
C HIS A 202 5.88 0.38 -1.13
N GLY A 203 6.16 -0.08 -2.35
CA GLY A 203 7.48 -0.17 -2.93
C GLY A 203 7.91 -1.61 -3.24
N ILE A 204 9.07 -1.71 -3.88
CA ILE A 204 9.73 -2.98 -4.12
C ILE A 204 10.59 -3.32 -2.90
N TYR A 205 10.42 -4.51 -2.38
CA TYR A 205 11.24 -5.08 -1.32
C TYR A 205 12.15 -6.16 -1.89
N GLU A 206 13.34 -6.22 -1.33
CA GLU A 206 14.38 -7.19 -1.67
C GLU A 206 14.67 -8.12 -0.50
N SER A 207 14.84 -9.38 -0.82
CA SER A 207 15.47 -10.38 0.03
C SER A 207 16.79 -10.81 -0.60
N LEU A 208 17.79 -11.10 0.23
CA LEU A 208 19.09 -11.65 -0.17
C LEU A 208 19.33 -13.07 0.40
N ASP A 209 18.32 -13.62 1.05
CA ASP A 209 18.33 -14.89 1.78
C ASP A 209 17.15 -15.81 1.40
N GLY A 210 16.70 -15.73 0.15
CA GLY A 210 15.66 -16.59 -0.38
C GLY A 210 14.26 -16.31 0.18
N GLY A 211 14.03 -15.08 0.62
CA GLY A 211 12.74 -14.63 1.12
C GLY A 211 12.57 -14.77 2.63
N ASP A 212 13.65 -14.97 3.40
CA ASP A 212 13.58 -15.01 4.88
C ASP A 212 13.46 -13.63 5.46
N THR A 213 14.28 -12.69 4.98
CA THR A 213 14.24 -11.29 5.44
C THR A 213 14.06 -10.32 4.28
N TRP A 214 13.48 -9.15 4.58
CA TRP A 214 13.10 -8.18 3.57
C TRP A 214 13.56 -6.77 3.93
N SER A 215 14.09 -6.07 2.92
CA SER A 215 14.46 -4.66 2.98
C SER A 215 13.83 -3.89 1.84
N ILE A 216 13.40 -2.66 2.10
CA ILE A 216 12.83 -1.80 1.05
C ILE A 216 13.95 -1.29 0.14
N THR A 217 13.74 -1.35 -1.17
CA THR A 217 14.67 -0.80 -2.17
C THR A 217 14.43 0.70 -2.37
N ASN A 218 15.28 1.35 -3.17
CA ASN A 218 15.07 2.74 -3.56
C ASN A 218 13.88 2.95 -4.52
N PHE A 219 13.33 1.88 -5.09
CA PHE A 219 12.10 1.95 -5.89
C PHE A 219 10.86 1.87 -5.00
N ASN A 220 10.57 2.97 -4.34
CA ASN A 220 9.47 3.11 -3.40
C ASN A 220 8.82 4.50 -3.51
N PRO A 221 7.61 4.71 -2.99
CA PRO A 221 6.89 5.97 -3.09
C PRO A 221 7.61 7.19 -2.51
N ASP A 222 8.46 6.99 -1.49
CA ASP A 222 9.16 8.10 -0.84
C ASP A 222 10.25 8.70 -1.74
N ASN A 223 10.90 7.85 -2.56
CA ASN A 223 12.00 8.25 -3.42
C ASN A 223 11.53 8.69 -4.83
N LEU A 224 10.41 8.18 -5.29
CA LEU A 224 9.93 8.41 -6.66
C LEU A 224 8.94 9.56 -6.80
N ASN A 225 8.74 10.36 -5.76
CA ASN A 225 7.75 11.43 -5.72
C ASN A 225 6.33 11.00 -6.17
N TRP A 226 5.99 9.75 -5.97
CA TRP A 226 4.67 9.22 -6.28
C TRP A 226 3.59 9.73 -5.31
N GLY A 227 3.86 10.89 -4.68
CA GLY A 227 2.92 11.58 -3.82
C GLY A 227 2.42 10.71 -2.68
N GLY A 228 3.21 10.41 -1.69
CA GLY A 228 2.88 9.87 -0.38
C GLY A 228 1.84 8.73 -0.27
N LEU A 229 1.57 8.35 0.95
CA LEU A 229 0.51 7.41 1.30
C LEU A 229 -0.86 7.95 0.85
N GLY A 230 -1.47 7.35 -0.17
CA GLY A 230 -2.79 7.72 -0.65
C GLY A 230 -2.90 7.98 -2.15
N THR A 231 -1.80 7.95 -2.89
CA THR A 231 -1.85 7.99 -4.35
C THR A 231 -2.15 6.60 -4.92
N ASN A 232 -2.76 6.56 -6.11
CA ASN A 232 -3.12 5.31 -6.78
C ASN A 232 -1.95 4.64 -7.52
N ASN A 233 -0.71 4.89 -7.10
CA ASN A 233 0.46 4.36 -7.76
C ASN A 233 0.58 2.85 -7.56
N ARG A 234 0.75 2.12 -8.67
CA ARG A 234 0.73 0.66 -8.69
C ARG A 234 1.93 0.12 -9.43
N ILE A 235 2.48 -0.97 -8.92
CA ILE A 235 3.41 -1.82 -9.63
C ILE A 235 2.64 -3.08 -10.02
N TYR A 236 2.59 -3.35 -11.32
CA TYR A 236 1.84 -4.49 -11.86
C TYR A 236 2.73 -5.71 -12.01
N LYS A 237 3.98 -5.50 -12.43
CA LYS A 237 4.92 -6.59 -12.69
C LYS A 237 6.36 -6.13 -12.46
N ILE A 238 7.14 -7.00 -11.81
CA ILE A 238 8.61 -6.93 -11.75
C ILE A 238 9.15 -8.13 -12.51
N MET A 239 10.23 -7.94 -13.24
CA MET A 239 10.85 -9.01 -14.01
C MET A 239 12.34 -8.77 -14.18
N TYR A 240 13.16 -9.77 -13.87
CA TYR A 240 14.56 -9.79 -14.26
C TYR A 240 14.74 -10.03 -15.76
N HIS A 241 15.75 -9.43 -16.33
CA HIS A 241 16.22 -9.84 -17.66
C HIS A 241 16.82 -11.24 -17.57
N PRO A 242 16.48 -12.16 -18.50
CA PRO A 242 16.84 -13.57 -18.34
C PRO A 242 18.36 -13.84 -18.46
N THR A 243 19.12 -12.94 -19.06
CA THR A 243 20.55 -13.16 -19.36
C THR A 243 21.46 -11.97 -19.03
N ILE A 244 20.91 -10.80 -18.67
CA ILE A 244 21.73 -9.64 -18.30
C ILE A 244 21.67 -9.48 -16.78
N PRO A 245 22.83 -9.57 -16.10
CA PRO A 245 22.88 -9.46 -14.64
C PRO A 245 22.29 -8.16 -14.10
N ASN A 246 21.59 -8.26 -12.98
CA ASN A 246 21.04 -7.13 -12.23
C ASN A 246 20.10 -6.21 -13.03
N LEU A 247 19.78 -6.56 -14.28
CA LEU A 247 18.84 -5.81 -15.10
C LEU A 247 17.41 -6.22 -14.75
N VAL A 248 16.66 -5.27 -14.19
CA VAL A 248 15.27 -5.46 -13.73
C VAL A 248 14.36 -4.45 -14.39
N PHE A 249 13.15 -4.87 -14.70
CA PHE A 249 12.08 -4.02 -15.20
C PHE A 249 10.91 -4.01 -14.23
N ALA A 250 10.29 -2.84 -14.08
CA ALA A 250 9.06 -2.66 -13.33
C ALA A 250 8.00 -1.99 -14.20
N GLY A 251 6.92 -2.70 -14.49
CA GLY A 251 5.72 -2.15 -15.13
C GLY A 251 4.80 -1.54 -14.08
N THR A 252 4.51 -0.24 -14.21
CA THR A 252 3.77 0.54 -13.22
C THR A 252 2.63 1.32 -13.83
N SER A 253 1.83 2.00 -13.01
CA SER A 253 0.81 2.95 -13.46
C SER A 253 1.41 4.16 -14.20
N GLU A 254 2.67 4.51 -13.92
CA GLU A 254 3.36 5.66 -14.51
C GLU A 254 4.20 5.30 -15.75
N GLY A 255 4.34 4.01 -16.04
CA GLY A 255 5.10 3.53 -17.18
C GLY A 255 6.03 2.35 -16.88
N LEU A 256 6.96 2.10 -17.79
CA LEU A 256 7.96 1.06 -17.66
C LEU A 256 9.27 1.65 -17.12
N PHE A 257 9.71 1.17 -15.98
CA PHE A 257 10.99 1.52 -15.37
C PHE A 257 12.00 0.40 -15.56
N ARG A 258 13.27 0.79 -15.57
CA ARG A 258 14.41 -0.12 -15.71
C ARG A 258 15.48 0.24 -14.70
N SER A 259 16.06 -0.77 -14.06
CA SER A 259 17.24 -0.65 -13.19
C SER A 259 18.31 -1.61 -13.65
N ASN A 260 19.58 -1.22 -13.56
CA ASN A 260 20.76 -2.05 -13.84
C ASN A 260 21.43 -2.56 -12.55
N ASN A 261 20.86 -2.25 -11.39
CA ASN A 261 21.43 -2.54 -10.07
C ASN A 261 20.35 -2.96 -9.06
N ASN A 262 19.34 -3.70 -9.49
CA ASN A 262 18.27 -4.24 -8.61
C ASN A 262 17.49 -3.17 -7.85
N PHE A 263 17.39 -1.97 -8.37
CA PHE A 263 16.75 -0.82 -7.69
C PHE A 263 17.48 -0.38 -6.40
N GLU A 264 18.80 -0.59 -6.32
CA GLU A 264 19.63 -0.10 -5.19
C GLU A 264 19.82 1.42 -5.21
N SER A 265 19.66 2.06 -6.39
CA SER A 265 19.78 3.53 -6.57
C SER A 265 18.76 4.06 -7.57
#